data_641676ac69ac5f524d2e971740aa74e8
#
_entry.id   641676ac69ac5f524d2e971740aa74e8
#
_cell.length_a   1.000
_cell.length_b   1.000
_cell.length_c   1.000
_cell.angle_alpha   90.00
_cell.angle_beta   90.00
_cell.angle_gamma   90.00
#
_symmetry.space_group_name_H-M   'P 1'
#
loop_
_entity.id
_entity.type
_entity.pdbx_description
1 polymer ?
#
loop_
_entity_poly.entity_id
_entity_poly.type
_entity_poly.pdbx_seq_one_letter_code
_entity_poly.pdbx_strand_id
1 'polypeptide(L)'
;MNAIKNALIEISNMKFRHLLTQFIVLGTVISSALMLWKGLMVVTNSESPIVVVLTGSMEPSFFRGDILFINWDYTYPVPGDIVVYKVPSQPIPIVHRVIATQPTDDDGNYICLTKGDNNPINDRGLYEKGDLWLGKKHVLGRIRMFCPYVGIATILLNDYPKIKWIILI
;
A
#
# COMPACT_ATOMS: atom_id res chain seq x y z
N MET A 1 -26.62 -28.11 -3.03
CA MET A 1 -26.47 -29.26 -2.10
C MET A 1 -25.71 -30.41 -2.74
N ASN A 2 -25.94 -30.74 -4.00
CA ASN A 2 -25.22 -31.85 -4.71
C ASN A 2 -23.74 -31.60 -4.97
N ALA A 3 -23.32 -30.36 -5.24
CA ALA A 3 -21.92 -30.02 -5.47
C ALA A 3 -21.01 -30.22 -4.24
N ILE A 4 -21.50 -29.83 -3.05
CA ILE A 4 -20.78 -30.01 -1.78
C ILE A 4 -20.66 -31.50 -1.45
N LYS A 5 -21.74 -32.29 -1.71
CA LYS A 5 -21.76 -33.73 -1.45
C LYS A 5 -20.77 -34.48 -2.38
N ASN A 6 -20.68 -34.07 -3.64
CA ASN A 6 -19.73 -34.64 -4.61
C ASN A 6 -18.29 -34.30 -4.22
N ALA A 7 -18.01 -33.07 -3.82
CA ALA A 7 -16.68 -32.67 -3.34
C ALA A 7 -16.24 -33.45 -2.08
N LEU A 8 -17.15 -33.68 -1.14
CA LEU A 8 -16.87 -34.50 0.06
C LEU A 8 -16.60 -35.97 -0.27
N ILE A 9 -17.31 -36.55 -1.26
CA ILE A 9 -17.04 -37.93 -1.72
C ILE A 9 -15.70 -38.02 -2.42
N GLU A 10 -15.33 -37.03 -3.21
CA GLU A 10 -14.06 -36.97 -3.92
C GLU A 10 -12.87 -36.88 -2.95
N ILE A 11 -12.99 -36.03 -1.91
CA ILE A 11 -12.01 -35.94 -0.81
C ILE A 11 -11.88 -37.25 -0.05
N SER A 12 -13.01 -37.93 0.25
CA SER A 12 -13.04 -39.22 0.96
C SER A 12 -12.34 -40.35 0.19
N ASN A 13 -12.34 -40.28 -1.14
CA ASN A 13 -11.70 -41.28 -2.00
C ASN A 13 -10.24 -41.01 -2.32
N MET A 14 -9.72 -39.85 -1.93
CA MET A 14 -8.30 -39.49 -2.15
C MET A 14 -7.37 -40.32 -1.24
N LYS A 15 -6.29 -40.85 -1.82
CA LYS A 15 -5.24 -41.50 -1.04
C LYS A 15 -4.61 -40.45 -0.12
N PHE A 16 -4.42 -40.76 1.16
CA PHE A 16 -3.87 -39.86 2.19
C PHE A 16 -2.59 -39.13 1.75
N ARG A 17 -1.71 -39.81 1.00
CA ARG A 17 -0.50 -39.19 0.43
C ARG A 17 -0.81 -38.05 -0.54
N HIS A 18 -1.87 -38.15 -1.32
CA HIS A 18 -2.27 -37.10 -2.27
C HIS A 18 -2.79 -35.86 -1.53
N LEU A 19 -3.60 -36.06 -0.49
CA LEU A 19 -4.04 -34.97 0.37
C LEU A 19 -2.85 -34.25 1.03
N LEU A 20 -1.93 -34.99 1.62
CA LEU A 20 -0.71 -34.40 2.19
C LEU A 20 0.09 -33.60 1.15
N THR A 21 0.26 -34.11 -0.05
CA THR A 21 0.97 -33.40 -1.13
C THR A 21 0.28 -32.08 -1.46
N GLN A 22 -1.05 -32.08 -1.56
CA GLN A 22 -1.81 -30.84 -1.82
C GLN A 22 -1.66 -29.82 -0.71
N PHE A 23 -1.71 -30.24 0.57
CA PHE A 23 -1.47 -29.34 1.70
C PHE A 23 -0.06 -28.76 1.70
N ILE A 24 0.95 -29.57 1.38
CA ILE A 24 2.34 -29.10 1.28
C ILE A 24 2.50 -28.09 0.15
N VAL A 25 1.94 -28.36 -1.03
CA VAL A 25 1.98 -27.44 -2.16
C VAL A 25 1.29 -26.13 -1.83
N LEU A 26 0.09 -26.16 -1.24
CA LEU A 26 -0.61 -24.97 -0.80
C LEU A 26 0.20 -24.18 0.23
N GLY A 27 0.74 -24.87 1.24
CA GLY A 27 1.61 -24.26 2.26
C GLY A 27 2.86 -23.61 1.65
N THR A 28 3.47 -24.25 0.66
CA THR A 28 4.64 -23.72 -0.05
C THR A 28 4.30 -22.45 -0.82
N VAL A 29 3.17 -22.42 -1.52
CA VAL A 29 2.72 -21.23 -2.26
C VAL A 29 2.47 -20.06 -1.31
N ILE A 30 1.74 -20.31 -0.22
CA ILE A 30 1.47 -19.27 0.79
C ILE A 30 2.77 -18.76 1.43
N SER A 31 3.66 -19.67 1.84
CA SER A 31 4.93 -19.32 2.47
C SER A 31 5.83 -18.53 1.51
N SER A 32 5.90 -18.89 0.24
CA SER A 32 6.70 -18.16 -0.75
C SER A 32 6.16 -16.75 -0.99
N ALA A 33 4.85 -16.58 -1.07
CA ALA A 33 4.22 -15.26 -1.20
C ALA A 33 4.51 -14.38 0.02
N LEU A 34 4.38 -14.93 1.24
CA LEU A 34 4.71 -14.21 2.48
C LEU A 34 6.19 -13.87 2.57
N MET A 35 7.08 -14.76 2.15
CA MET A 35 8.52 -14.52 2.12
C MET A 35 8.88 -13.38 1.17
N LEU A 36 8.31 -13.36 -0.04
CA LEU A 36 8.52 -12.27 -1.01
C LEU A 36 8.01 -10.94 -0.44
N TRP A 37 6.82 -10.92 0.16
CA TRP A 37 6.26 -9.71 0.78
C TRP A 37 7.14 -9.21 1.93
N LYS A 38 7.52 -10.09 2.85
CA LYS A 38 8.40 -9.72 3.98
C LYS A 38 9.80 -9.33 3.50
N GLY A 39 10.34 -10.00 2.49
CA GLY A 39 11.59 -9.62 1.86
C GLY A 39 11.53 -8.19 1.30
N LEU A 40 10.44 -7.84 0.63
CA LEU A 40 10.23 -6.49 0.12
C LEU A 40 10.16 -5.46 1.25
N MET A 41 9.45 -5.76 2.36
CA MET A 41 9.39 -4.88 3.54
C MET A 41 10.78 -4.63 4.15
N VAL A 42 11.64 -5.66 4.19
CA VAL A 42 13.01 -5.54 4.70
C VAL A 42 13.86 -4.69 3.77
N VAL A 43 13.81 -4.93 2.45
CA VAL A 43 14.59 -4.18 1.46
C VAL A 43 14.19 -2.71 1.42
N THR A 44 12.90 -2.42 1.50
CA THR A 44 12.37 -1.04 1.46
C THR A 44 12.35 -0.37 2.83
N ASN A 45 12.66 -1.11 3.89
CA ASN A 45 12.56 -0.66 5.29
C ASN A 45 11.20 -0.01 5.61
N SER A 46 10.12 -0.50 4.99
CA SER A 46 8.77 0.05 5.12
C SER A 46 7.77 -1.06 5.43
N GLU A 47 6.84 -0.79 6.33
CA GLU A 47 5.73 -1.71 6.65
C GLU A 47 4.74 -1.85 5.47
N SER A 48 4.66 -0.83 4.63
CA SER A 48 3.79 -0.78 3.46
C SER A 48 4.60 -0.43 2.21
N PRO A 49 5.37 -1.38 1.65
CA PRO A 49 6.30 -1.11 0.54
C PRO A 49 5.62 -0.69 -0.77
N ILE A 50 4.35 -1.03 -0.93
CA ILE A 50 3.58 -0.78 -2.15
C ILE A 50 2.25 -0.13 -1.80
N VAL A 51 1.90 0.95 -2.51
CA VAL A 51 0.58 1.59 -2.45
C VAL A 51 0.04 1.85 -3.85
N VAL A 52 -1.29 1.87 -3.98
CA VAL A 52 -2.00 2.20 -5.22
C VAL A 52 -2.60 3.59 -5.10
N VAL A 53 -2.40 4.42 -6.12
CA VAL A 53 -3.00 5.76 -6.19
C VAL A 53 -4.50 5.64 -6.46
N LEU A 54 -5.32 6.14 -5.53
CA LEU A 54 -6.79 6.03 -5.60
C LEU A 54 -7.48 7.30 -6.09
N THR A 55 -6.81 8.46 -6.01
CA THR A 55 -7.39 9.77 -6.32
C THR A 55 -6.51 10.55 -7.29
N GLY A 56 -7.06 11.60 -7.92
CA GLY A 56 -6.33 12.47 -8.84
C GLY A 56 -5.60 13.66 -8.16
N SER A 57 -5.41 13.65 -6.85
CA SER A 57 -4.78 14.77 -6.12
C SER A 57 -3.32 15.05 -6.52
N MET A 58 -2.66 14.05 -7.11
CA MET A 58 -1.27 14.12 -7.57
C MET A 58 -1.11 14.28 -9.08
N GLU A 59 -2.17 14.48 -9.81
CA GLU A 59 -2.08 14.74 -11.24
C GLU A 59 -1.39 16.09 -11.51
N PRO A 60 -0.56 16.17 -12.57
CA PRO A 60 -0.22 15.14 -13.56
C PRO A 60 0.93 14.20 -13.17
N SER A 61 1.51 14.31 -11.99
CA SER A 61 2.67 13.49 -11.57
C SER A 61 2.32 12.01 -11.45
N PHE A 62 1.18 11.69 -10.84
CA PHE A 62 0.66 10.32 -10.71
C PHE A 62 -0.83 10.29 -10.99
N PHE A 63 -1.25 9.25 -11.70
CA PHE A 63 -2.65 9.03 -12.05
C PHE A 63 -3.28 7.94 -11.20
N ARG A 64 -4.62 7.97 -11.10
CA ARG A 64 -5.37 6.91 -10.44
C ARG A 64 -5.06 5.56 -11.10
N GLY A 65 -4.64 4.59 -10.28
CA GLY A 65 -4.25 3.26 -10.73
C GLY A 65 -2.75 3.03 -10.87
N ASP A 66 -1.93 4.04 -10.62
CA ASP A 66 -0.49 3.86 -10.54
C ASP A 66 -0.11 3.11 -9.26
N ILE A 67 0.86 2.21 -9.37
CA ILE A 67 1.49 1.56 -8.21
C ILE A 67 2.75 2.35 -7.83
N LEU A 68 2.85 2.71 -6.57
CA LEU A 68 4.00 3.43 -6.03
C LEU A 68 4.79 2.54 -5.08
N PHE A 69 6.11 2.57 -5.21
CA PHE A 69 7.03 1.86 -4.32
C PHE A 69 7.59 2.83 -3.29
N ILE A 70 7.37 2.51 -2.02
CA ILE A 70 7.80 3.31 -0.88
C ILE A 70 9.12 2.77 -0.37
N ASN A 71 10.05 3.66 -0.05
CA ASN A 71 11.25 3.35 0.70
C ASN A 71 11.35 4.27 1.91
N TRP A 72 11.62 3.69 3.09
CA TRP A 72 11.95 4.46 4.26
C TRP A 72 13.44 4.81 4.23
N ASP A 73 13.73 6.10 4.13
CA ASP A 73 15.07 6.65 4.19
C ASP A 73 15.21 7.44 5.50
N TYR A 74 16.34 7.29 6.18
CA TYR A 74 16.60 7.97 7.45
C TYR A 74 16.89 9.47 7.30
N THR A 75 17.10 9.94 6.05
CA THR A 75 17.29 11.35 5.76
C THR A 75 15.96 12.12 5.78
N TYR A 76 16.00 13.42 6.10
CA TYR A 76 14.77 14.22 6.00
C TYR A 76 14.29 14.30 4.56
N PRO A 77 12.96 14.31 4.34
CA PRO A 77 12.42 14.60 3.03
C PRO A 77 12.75 16.05 2.66
N VAL A 78 13.24 16.28 1.44
CA VAL A 78 13.49 17.63 0.94
C VAL A 78 12.27 18.15 0.17
N PRO A 79 12.10 19.48 0.05
CA PRO A 79 11.06 20.03 -0.81
C PRO A 79 11.17 19.49 -2.23
N GLY A 80 10.04 18.99 -2.76
CA GLY A 80 9.96 18.28 -4.04
C GLY A 80 9.85 16.76 -3.89
N ASP A 81 10.28 16.16 -2.80
CA ASP A 81 10.05 14.73 -2.53
C ASP A 81 8.56 14.43 -2.41
N ILE A 82 8.16 13.25 -2.87
CA ILE A 82 6.79 12.75 -2.67
C ILE A 82 6.80 11.73 -1.55
N VAL A 83 6.00 12.01 -0.54
CA VAL A 83 5.90 11.19 0.67
C VAL A 83 4.53 10.53 0.77
N VAL A 84 4.52 9.36 1.40
CA VAL A 84 3.31 8.70 1.86
C VAL A 84 3.21 8.91 3.36
N TYR A 85 2.08 9.40 3.82
CA TYR A 85 1.85 9.63 5.23
C TYR A 85 0.45 9.19 5.65
N LYS A 86 0.30 8.91 6.94
CA LYS A 86 -0.97 8.51 7.53
C LYS A 86 -1.29 9.39 8.73
N VAL A 87 -2.47 9.97 8.72
CA VAL A 87 -3.01 10.73 9.85
C VAL A 87 -4.21 10.00 10.46
N PRO A 88 -4.42 10.08 11.78
CA PRO A 88 -5.53 9.38 12.44
C PRO A 88 -6.92 9.77 11.92
N SER A 89 -7.05 10.99 11.39
CA SER A 89 -8.28 11.50 10.80
C SER A 89 -8.67 10.82 9.48
N GLN A 90 -7.73 10.12 8.83
CA GLN A 90 -7.93 9.49 7.51
C GLN A 90 -7.71 7.99 7.59
N PRO A 91 -8.64 7.16 7.08
CA PRO A 91 -8.53 5.71 7.13
C PRO A 91 -7.45 5.16 6.19
N ILE A 92 -7.15 5.87 5.10
CA ILE A 92 -6.17 5.48 4.06
C ILE A 92 -4.97 6.42 4.07
N PRO A 93 -3.76 5.92 3.75
CA PRO A 93 -2.58 6.75 3.57
C PRO A 93 -2.77 7.78 2.45
N ILE A 94 -2.15 8.95 2.62
CA ILE A 94 -2.16 10.05 1.67
C ILE A 94 -0.79 10.12 1.00
N VAL A 95 -0.78 10.40 -0.31
CA VAL A 95 0.43 10.55 -1.13
C VAL A 95 0.48 11.98 -1.65
N HIS A 96 1.37 12.83 -1.11
CA HIS A 96 1.50 14.22 -1.53
C HIS A 96 2.96 14.67 -1.56
N ARG A 97 3.22 15.81 -2.20
CA ARG A 97 4.53 16.42 -2.35
C ARG A 97 4.88 17.28 -1.16
N VAL A 98 6.12 17.16 -0.69
CA VAL A 98 6.68 18.05 0.34
C VAL A 98 6.98 19.40 -0.28
N ILE A 99 6.46 20.47 0.33
CA ILE A 99 6.69 21.87 -0.08
C ILE A 99 7.65 22.61 0.86
N ALA A 100 7.73 22.16 2.12
CA ALA A 100 8.68 22.71 3.10
C ALA A 100 9.02 21.63 4.14
N THR A 101 10.25 21.64 4.62
CA THR A 101 10.74 20.78 5.70
C THR A 101 11.56 21.62 6.67
N GLN A 102 11.38 21.35 7.97
CA GLN A 102 12.15 21.95 9.03
C GLN A 102 12.66 20.86 9.98
N PRO A 103 13.97 20.79 10.24
CA PRO A 103 14.49 19.96 11.31
C PRO A 103 13.98 20.52 12.65
N THR A 104 13.59 19.64 13.57
CA THR A 104 13.05 20.07 14.87
C THR A 104 14.09 19.99 15.97
N ASP A 105 14.96 18.96 15.96
CA ASP A 105 15.99 18.70 16.97
C ASP A 105 17.20 18.00 16.35
N ASP A 106 18.31 17.90 17.12
CA ASP A 106 19.55 17.22 16.73
C ASP A 106 19.37 15.68 16.55
N ASP A 107 18.27 15.11 17.05
CA ASP A 107 17.96 13.67 17.00
C ASP A 107 17.40 13.17 15.66
N GLY A 108 17.50 13.96 14.60
CA GLY A 108 17.00 13.59 13.28
C GLY A 108 15.47 13.61 13.17
N ASN A 109 14.79 14.34 14.07
CA ASN A 109 13.37 14.65 13.95
C ASN A 109 13.15 15.82 12.99
N TYR A 110 12.02 15.79 12.31
CA TYR A 110 11.63 16.84 11.37
C TYR A 110 10.11 17.01 11.35
N ILE A 111 9.70 18.17 10.88
CA ILE A 111 8.33 18.44 10.50
C ILE A 111 8.32 18.88 9.03
N CYS A 112 7.29 18.51 8.30
CA CYS A 112 7.14 18.89 6.90
C CYS A 112 5.73 19.37 6.58
N LEU A 113 5.63 20.17 5.53
CA LEU A 113 4.36 20.63 4.98
C LEU A 113 4.20 19.99 3.60
N THR A 114 3.02 19.40 3.36
CA THR A 114 2.72 18.70 2.11
C THR A 114 1.58 19.36 1.35
N LYS A 115 1.52 19.04 0.05
CA LYS A 115 0.45 19.49 -0.83
C LYS A 115 0.32 18.51 -2.00
N GLY A 116 -0.91 18.18 -2.39
CA GLY A 116 -1.20 17.48 -3.65
C GLY A 116 -0.92 18.38 -4.84
N ASP A 117 -0.30 17.84 -5.89
CA ASP A 117 0.06 18.62 -7.09
C ASP A 117 -1.17 19.28 -7.75
N ASN A 118 -2.29 18.55 -7.75
CA ASN A 118 -3.56 19.03 -8.32
C ASN A 118 -4.46 19.79 -7.31
N ASN A 119 -4.06 19.90 -6.06
CA ASN A 119 -4.87 20.58 -5.04
C ASN A 119 -4.63 22.10 -5.06
N PRO A 120 -5.63 22.95 -4.83
CA PRO A 120 -5.43 24.40 -4.75
C PRO A 120 -4.74 24.85 -3.45
N ILE A 121 -4.93 24.12 -2.36
CA ILE A 121 -4.43 24.44 -1.01
C ILE A 121 -3.51 23.35 -0.48
N ASN A 122 -2.70 23.66 0.53
CA ASN A 122 -1.85 22.70 1.23
C ASN A 122 -2.66 21.82 2.22
N ASP A 123 -1.98 20.82 2.79
CA ASP A 123 -2.63 19.76 3.57
C ASP A 123 -2.83 20.07 5.05
N ARG A 124 -2.64 21.30 5.49
CA ARG A 124 -2.86 21.69 6.91
C ARG A 124 -4.24 21.34 7.44
N GLY A 125 -5.25 21.40 6.56
CA GLY A 125 -6.63 21.00 6.91
C GLY A 125 -6.84 19.48 7.05
N LEU A 126 -5.87 18.66 6.62
CA LEU A 126 -5.93 17.19 6.72
C LEU A 126 -5.23 16.67 7.97
N TYR A 127 -4.30 17.44 8.55
CA TYR A 127 -3.54 17.05 9.72
C TYR A 127 -4.42 16.94 10.98
N GLU A 128 -3.86 16.50 12.09
CA GLU A 128 -4.58 16.49 13.36
C GLU A 128 -4.99 17.91 13.78
N LYS A 129 -6.09 18.01 14.51
CA LYS A 129 -6.58 19.31 15.00
C LYS A 129 -5.53 19.99 15.86
N GLY A 130 -5.07 21.15 15.41
CA GLY A 130 -4.05 21.96 16.07
C GLY A 130 -2.66 21.84 15.44
N ASP A 131 -2.39 20.83 14.60
CA ASP A 131 -1.12 20.66 13.92
C ASP A 131 -1.08 21.47 12.62
N LEU A 132 -0.09 22.33 12.49
CA LEU A 132 0.18 23.10 11.26
C LEU A 132 1.19 22.40 10.34
N TRP A 133 1.87 21.38 10.86
CA TRP A 133 2.95 20.64 10.20
C TRP A 133 2.81 19.14 10.44
N LEU A 134 3.21 18.36 9.48
CA LEU A 134 3.23 16.91 9.56
C LEU A 134 4.52 16.44 10.26
N GLY A 135 4.40 15.78 11.39
CA GLY A 135 5.54 15.22 12.12
C GLY A 135 6.05 13.92 11.48
N LYS A 136 7.34 13.63 11.64
CA LYS A 136 8.02 12.40 11.19
C LYS A 136 7.24 11.12 11.51
N LYS A 137 6.60 11.04 12.68
CA LYS A 137 5.82 9.88 13.14
C LYS A 137 4.68 9.46 12.21
N HIS A 138 4.18 10.40 11.39
CA HIS A 138 3.08 10.15 10.46
C HIS A 138 3.56 9.76 9.05
N VAL A 139 4.83 9.98 8.73
CA VAL A 139 5.40 9.66 7.42
C VAL A 139 5.72 8.18 7.36
N LEU A 140 5.20 7.48 6.37
CA LEU A 140 5.46 6.06 6.11
C LEU A 140 6.68 5.82 5.22
N GLY A 141 7.10 6.82 4.46
CA GLY A 141 8.28 6.79 3.60
C GLY A 141 8.14 7.67 2.35
N ARG A 142 9.15 7.62 1.49
CA ARG A 142 9.23 8.38 0.23
C ARG A 142 9.03 7.48 -0.97
N ILE A 143 8.45 8.04 -2.04
CA ILE A 143 8.30 7.34 -3.32
C ILE A 143 9.64 7.33 -4.03
N ARG A 144 10.08 6.15 -4.48
CA ARG A 144 11.32 5.95 -5.25
C ARG A 144 11.08 5.46 -6.67
N MET A 145 10.03 4.69 -6.87
CA MET A 145 9.65 4.15 -8.17
C MET A 145 8.14 4.10 -8.30
N PHE A 146 7.64 4.05 -9.51
CA PHE A 146 6.24 3.82 -9.79
C PHE A 146 6.05 2.96 -11.03
N CYS A 147 4.91 2.26 -11.10
CA CYS A 147 4.47 1.51 -12.26
C CYS A 147 3.11 2.07 -12.69
N PRO A 148 3.02 2.70 -13.87
CA PRO A 148 1.79 3.31 -14.31
C PRO A 148 0.72 2.25 -14.62
N TYR A 149 -0.52 2.53 -14.25
CA TYR A 149 -1.75 1.78 -14.57
C TYR A 149 -1.84 0.35 -14.04
N VAL A 150 -0.79 -0.25 -13.49
CA VAL A 150 -0.78 -1.65 -13.02
C VAL A 150 -1.79 -1.87 -11.87
N GLY A 151 -2.01 -0.87 -11.03
CA GLY A 151 -2.96 -0.91 -9.92
C GLY A 151 -4.44 -0.80 -10.32
N ILE A 152 -4.76 -0.52 -11.60
CA ILE A 152 -6.16 -0.44 -12.06
C ILE A 152 -6.89 -1.76 -11.81
N ALA A 153 -6.22 -2.89 -11.99
CA ALA A 153 -6.80 -4.21 -11.72
C ALA A 153 -7.28 -4.33 -10.26
N THR A 154 -6.49 -3.84 -9.32
CA THR A 154 -6.85 -3.84 -7.88
C THR A 154 -8.04 -2.92 -7.59
N ILE A 155 -8.05 -1.72 -8.21
CA ILE A 155 -9.18 -0.78 -8.09
C ILE A 155 -10.45 -1.41 -8.64
N LEU A 156 -10.39 -2.00 -9.84
CA LEU A 156 -11.53 -2.63 -10.48
C LEU A 156 -12.12 -3.77 -9.63
N LEU A 157 -11.26 -4.59 -9.03
CA LEU A 157 -11.66 -5.67 -8.12
C LEU A 157 -12.31 -5.15 -6.83
N ASN A 158 -11.94 -3.96 -6.37
CA ASN A 158 -12.52 -3.35 -5.17
C ASN A 158 -13.83 -2.61 -5.47
N ASP A 159 -13.88 -1.86 -6.58
CA ASP A 159 -15.06 -1.08 -6.98
C ASP A 159 -16.20 -1.99 -7.45
N TYR A 160 -15.88 -3.16 -8.03
CA TYR A 160 -16.85 -4.12 -8.55
C TYR A 160 -16.71 -5.50 -7.89
N PRO A 161 -17.20 -5.71 -6.65
CA PRO A 161 -17.06 -6.98 -5.94
C PRO A 161 -17.67 -8.18 -6.67
N LYS A 162 -18.64 -7.94 -7.58
CA LYS A 162 -19.23 -8.99 -8.43
C LYS A 162 -18.21 -9.62 -9.40
N ILE A 163 -17.21 -8.86 -9.83
CA ILE A 163 -16.13 -9.36 -10.71
C ILE A 163 -15.30 -10.42 -10.00
N LYS A 164 -15.09 -10.30 -8.68
CA LYS A 164 -14.38 -11.32 -7.89
C LYS A 164 -15.03 -12.70 -8.02
N TRP A 165 -16.36 -12.75 -8.03
CA TRP A 165 -17.10 -14.00 -8.16
C TRP A 165 -17.02 -14.61 -9.57
N ILE A 166 -16.93 -13.76 -10.61
CA ILE A 166 -16.77 -14.22 -12.01
C ILE A 166 -15.39 -14.84 -12.24
N ILE A 167 -14.34 -14.32 -11.58
CA ILE A 167 -12.97 -14.84 -11.71
C ILE A 167 -12.78 -16.13 -10.89
N LEU A 168 -13.60 -16.37 -9.86
CA LEU A 168 -13.51 -17.53 -8.97
C LEU A 168 -14.32 -18.75 -9.47
N ILE A 169 -15.11 -18.61 -10.53
CA ILE A 169 -15.89 -19.69 -11.19
C ILE A 169 -15.14 -20.16 -12.42
#